data_55a079709c5859f0224f8af3ed4e3ceb
#
_entry.id   55a079709c5859f0224f8af3ed4e3ceb
#
_cell.length_a   1.000
_cell.length_b   1.000
_cell.length_c   1.000
_cell.angle_alpha   90.00
_cell.angle_beta   90.00
_cell.angle_gamma   90.00
#
_symmetry.space_group_name_H-M   'P 1'
#
loop_
_entity.id
_entity.type
_entity.pdbx_description
1 polymer ?
#
loop_
_entity_poly.entity_id
_entity_poly.type
_entity_poly.pdbx_seq_one_letter_code
_entity_poly.pdbx_strand_id
1 'polypeptide(L)'
;MKGQWTKVYSGDLPLRSWWVDSGSDCKYISIVLPEVFGINHWIRSFSEKLASQNVPVLALPLYGRTAPKLDLGYSEKELKLGRHHKNLTTFKNIIEDVSAAINWVQEKYPKKKISIIGFCFGG
;
A
#
# COMPACT_ATOMS: atom_id res chain seq x y z
N MET A 1 14.78 -3.85 -8.34
CA MET A 1 14.20 -4.86 -7.44
C MET A 1 12.78 -5.15 -7.83
N LYS A 2 12.38 -6.39 -7.70
CA LYS A 2 11.02 -6.80 -8.09
C LYS A 2 10.14 -6.97 -6.87
N GLY A 3 8.92 -6.47 -6.96
CA GLY A 3 7.92 -6.67 -5.94
C GLY A 3 7.10 -7.93 -6.17
N GLN A 4 6.29 -8.26 -5.19
CA GLN A 4 5.37 -9.38 -5.26
C GLN A 4 4.09 -9.05 -4.49
N TRP A 5 3.00 -9.66 -4.92
CA TRP A 5 1.76 -9.55 -4.17
C TRP A 5 1.85 -10.38 -2.89
N THR A 6 1.37 -9.81 -1.82
CA THR A 6 1.29 -10.47 -0.52
C THR A 6 -0.04 -10.14 0.14
N LYS A 7 -0.38 -10.85 1.20
CA LYS A 7 -1.59 -10.57 1.97
C LYS A 7 -1.23 -9.99 3.32
N VAL A 8 -1.82 -8.85 3.62
CA VAL A 8 -1.76 -8.24 4.96
C VAL A 8 -3.15 -8.39 5.57
N TYR A 9 -3.25 -9.06 6.70
CA TYR A 9 -4.55 -9.31 7.32
C TYR A 9 -4.93 -8.17 8.27
N SER A 10 -6.06 -7.53 7.99
CA SER A 10 -6.70 -6.56 8.88
C SER A 10 -7.84 -7.30 9.58
N GLY A 11 -7.58 -7.78 10.80
CA GLY A 11 -8.45 -8.80 11.40
C GLY A 11 -8.43 -10.06 10.56
N ASP A 12 -9.60 -10.51 10.12
CA ASP A 12 -9.73 -11.70 9.24
C ASP A 12 -9.73 -11.33 7.76
N LEU A 13 -9.65 -10.05 7.42
CA LEU A 13 -9.74 -9.58 6.05
C LEU A 13 -8.35 -9.54 5.40
N PRO A 14 -8.12 -10.30 4.30
CA PRO A 14 -6.85 -10.22 3.59
C PRO A 14 -6.82 -8.99 2.67
N LEU A 15 -5.81 -8.15 2.86
CA LEU A 15 -5.57 -6.99 2.00
C LEU A 15 -4.46 -7.34 1.01
N ARG A 16 -4.79 -7.33 -0.27
CA ARG A 16 -3.84 -7.65 -1.34
C ARG A 16 -2.87 -6.49 -1.53
N SER A 17 -1.68 -6.64 -0.97
CA SER A 17 -0.67 -5.59 -0.89
C SER A 17 0.54 -5.92 -1.76
N TRP A 18 1.33 -4.91 -2.11
CA TRP A 18 2.54 -5.07 -2.92
C TRP A 18 3.76 -4.87 -2.05
N TRP A 19 4.59 -5.91 -1.95
CA TRP A 19 5.80 -5.88 -1.13
C TRP A 19 7.05 -5.90 -2.00
N VAL A 20 7.96 -4.96 -1.76
CA VAL A 20 9.27 -4.94 -2.41
C VAL A 20 10.33 -4.96 -1.31
N ASP A 21 11.05 -6.06 -1.23
CA ASP A 21 12.10 -6.23 -0.23
C ASP A 21 13.43 -5.71 -0.75
N SER A 22 14.19 -5.04 0.09
CA SER A 22 15.55 -4.60 -0.23
C SER A 22 16.60 -5.23 0.70
N GLY A 23 16.17 -6.11 1.60
CA GLY A 23 17.04 -6.75 2.59
C GLY A 23 17.03 -6.04 3.94
N SER A 24 17.67 -6.67 4.93
CA SER A 24 17.65 -6.21 6.32
C SER A 24 18.62 -5.05 6.61
N ASP A 25 19.37 -4.61 5.62
CA ASP A 25 20.37 -3.54 5.73
C ASP A 25 19.75 -2.14 5.60
N CYS A 26 18.45 -2.04 5.65
CA CYS A 26 17.73 -0.79 5.55
C CYS A 26 17.70 -0.05 6.90
N LYS A 27 17.58 1.29 6.83
CA LYS A 27 17.41 2.13 8.04
C LYS A 27 15.94 2.26 8.41
N TYR A 28 15.05 2.29 7.42
CA TYR A 28 13.62 2.40 7.62
C TYR A 28 12.89 1.70 6.48
N ILE A 29 11.61 1.48 6.70
CA ILE A 29 10.71 0.83 5.75
C ILE A 29 9.58 1.80 5.47
N SER A 30 9.13 1.86 4.22
CA SER A 30 8.04 2.75 3.84
C SER A 30 6.76 1.97 3.59
N ILE A 31 5.65 2.51 4.09
CA ILE A 31 4.31 2.09 3.72
C ILE A 31 3.78 3.14 2.75
N VAL A 32 3.40 2.70 1.56
CA VAL A 32 2.89 3.59 0.51
C VAL A 32 1.38 3.47 0.45
N LEU A 33 0.70 4.61 0.57
CA LEU A 33 -0.76 4.71 0.48
C LEU A 33 -1.10 5.31 -0.88
N PRO A 34 -1.78 4.57 -1.76
CA PRO A 34 -1.98 5.00 -3.14
C PRO A 34 -3.07 6.05 -3.30
N GLU A 35 -3.12 6.61 -4.49
CA GLU A 35 -4.21 7.46 -4.97
C GLU A 35 -5.51 6.65 -5.11
N VAL A 36 -6.58 7.32 -5.58
CA VAL A 36 -7.87 6.68 -5.84
C VAL A 36 -7.80 5.56 -6.89
N PHE A 37 -6.70 5.44 -7.61
CA PHE A 37 -6.51 4.44 -8.68
C PHE A 37 -6.04 3.08 -8.16
N GLY A 38 -5.77 2.94 -6.86
CA GLY A 38 -5.31 1.69 -6.26
C GLY A 38 -3.81 1.45 -6.45
N ILE A 39 -3.38 0.22 -6.17
CA ILE A 39 -1.98 -0.18 -6.37
C ILE A 39 -1.78 -0.51 -7.84
N ASN A 40 -1.68 0.53 -8.65
CA ASN A 40 -1.53 0.40 -10.10
C ASN A 40 -0.05 0.30 -10.49
N HIS A 41 0.20 0.25 -11.80
CA HIS A 41 1.55 0.12 -12.32
C HIS A 41 2.47 1.23 -11.82
N TRP A 42 1.97 2.47 -11.72
CA TRP A 42 2.78 3.60 -11.27
C TRP A 42 3.23 3.42 -9.81
N ILE A 43 2.32 3.02 -8.93
CA ILE A 43 2.61 2.77 -7.51
C ILE A 43 3.61 1.62 -7.38
N ARG A 44 3.45 0.55 -8.16
CA ARG A 44 4.39 -0.58 -8.13
C ARG A 44 5.77 -0.16 -8.59
N SER A 45 5.85 0.62 -9.66
CA SER A 45 7.14 1.12 -10.18
C SER A 45 7.82 2.07 -9.21
N PHE A 46 7.06 2.97 -8.60
CA PHE A 46 7.57 3.86 -7.56
C PHE A 46 8.14 3.08 -6.37
N SER A 47 7.41 2.06 -5.94
CA SER A 47 7.83 1.21 -4.82
C SER A 47 9.14 0.48 -5.14
N GLU A 48 9.28 -0.01 -6.36
CA GLU A 48 10.50 -0.70 -6.79
C GLU A 48 11.70 0.27 -6.87
N LYS A 49 11.47 1.51 -7.27
CA LYS A 49 12.51 2.54 -7.26
C LYS A 49 12.98 2.88 -5.85
N LEU A 50 12.05 3.00 -4.89
CA LEU A 50 12.42 3.21 -3.50
C LEU A 50 13.23 2.03 -2.96
N ALA A 51 12.81 0.82 -3.24
CA ALA A 51 13.53 -0.36 -2.78
C ALA A 51 14.94 -0.42 -3.36
N SER A 52 15.15 0.07 -4.58
CA SER A 52 16.49 0.16 -5.17
C SER A 52 17.40 1.14 -4.43
N GLN A 53 16.83 2.03 -3.61
CA GLN A 53 17.54 2.94 -2.72
C GLN A 53 17.63 2.40 -1.29
N ASN A 54 17.49 1.09 -1.13
CA ASN A 54 17.59 0.39 0.16
C ASN A 54 16.46 0.73 1.13
N VAL A 55 15.26 0.96 0.60
CA VAL A 55 14.05 1.21 1.40
C VAL A 55 13.00 0.17 1.02
N PRO A 56 12.83 -0.89 1.81
CA PRO A 56 11.73 -1.83 1.56
C PRO A 56 10.39 -1.10 1.58
N VAL A 57 9.46 -1.53 0.73
CA VAL A 57 8.19 -0.83 0.56
C VAL A 57 7.03 -1.81 0.63
N LEU A 58 6.04 -1.48 1.44
CA LEU A 58 4.73 -2.13 1.43
C LEU A 58 3.71 -1.12 0.88
N ALA A 59 3.17 -1.39 -0.29
CA ALA A 59 2.05 -0.63 -0.84
C ALA A 59 0.75 -1.27 -0.37
N LEU A 60 -0.08 -0.50 0.33
CA LEU A 60 -1.30 -1.00 0.98
C LEU A 60 -2.53 -0.52 0.20
N PRO A 61 -3.49 -1.41 -0.13
CA PRO A 61 -4.71 -0.99 -0.79
C PRO A 61 -5.63 -0.28 0.19
N LEU A 62 -6.04 0.96 -0.11
CA LEU A 62 -6.98 1.68 0.74
C LEU A 62 -8.43 1.23 0.52
N TYR A 63 -8.69 0.54 -0.59
CA TYR A 63 -10.03 0.03 -0.93
C TYR A 63 -10.09 -1.50 -0.90
N GLY A 64 -9.21 -2.13 -0.13
CA GLY A 64 -9.14 -3.59 -0.07
C GLY A 64 -10.44 -4.26 0.35
N ARG A 65 -11.31 -3.54 1.05
CA ARG A 65 -12.61 -4.05 1.52
C ARG A 65 -13.66 -4.12 0.40
N THR A 66 -13.59 -3.21 -0.57
CA THR A 66 -14.58 -3.12 -1.66
C THR A 66 -14.00 -3.42 -3.04
N ALA A 67 -12.71 -3.21 -3.21
CA ALA A 67 -12.02 -3.41 -4.49
C ALA A 67 -10.60 -3.94 -4.25
N PRO A 68 -10.45 -5.21 -3.83
CA PRO A 68 -9.15 -5.75 -3.41
C PRO A 68 -8.12 -5.84 -4.52
N LYS A 69 -8.54 -5.81 -5.78
CA LYS A 69 -7.62 -5.91 -6.93
C LYS A 69 -7.62 -4.65 -7.79
N LEU A 70 -8.01 -3.51 -7.21
CA LEU A 70 -8.11 -2.28 -7.97
C LEU A 70 -6.74 -1.86 -8.53
N ASP A 71 -6.69 -1.69 -9.83
CA ASP A 71 -5.49 -1.30 -10.58
C ASP A 71 -5.96 -0.48 -11.77
N LEU A 72 -6.10 0.83 -11.57
CA LEU A 72 -6.72 1.72 -12.53
C LEU A 72 -5.69 2.60 -13.23
N GLY A 73 -5.94 2.89 -14.51
CA GLY A 73 -5.27 3.97 -15.22
C GLY A 73 -5.89 5.33 -14.87
N TYR A 74 -5.59 6.34 -15.66
CA TYR A 74 -5.91 7.73 -15.34
C TYR A 74 -7.02 8.33 -16.21
N SER A 75 -7.84 7.51 -16.87
CA SER A 75 -8.97 7.99 -17.65
C SER A 75 -10.07 8.54 -16.75
N GLU A 76 -10.98 9.36 -17.30
CA GLU A 76 -12.11 9.89 -16.54
C GLU A 76 -13.01 8.79 -15.98
N LYS A 77 -13.23 7.73 -16.77
CA LYS A 77 -14.03 6.57 -16.33
C LYS A 77 -13.37 5.88 -15.14
N GLU A 78 -12.05 5.69 -15.20
CA GLU A 78 -11.29 5.06 -14.14
C GLU A 78 -11.22 5.94 -12.91
N LEU A 79 -11.11 7.27 -13.09
CA LEU A 79 -11.17 8.22 -11.97
C LEU A 79 -12.51 8.15 -11.23
N LYS A 80 -13.61 8.05 -11.98
CA LYS A 80 -14.96 7.91 -11.39
C LYS A 80 -15.07 6.63 -10.58
N LEU A 81 -14.54 5.51 -11.10
CA LEU A 81 -14.55 4.24 -10.40
C LEU A 81 -13.71 4.31 -9.11
N GLY A 82 -12.53 4.91 -9.17
CA GLY A 82 -11.69 5.10 -8.00
C GLY A 82 -12.36 5.96 -6.94
N ARG A 83 -13.01 7.05 -7.34
CA ARG A 83 -13.77 7.90 -6.43
C ARG A 83 -14.96 7.19 -5.81
N HIS A 84 -15.61 6.31 -6.56
CA HIS A 84 -16.71 5.49 -6.04
C HIS A 84 -16.22 4.64 -4.85
N HIS A 85 -15.10 3.94 -5.00
CA HIS A 85 -14.56 3.14 -3.92
C HIS A 85 -14.02 3.98 -2.77
N LYS A 86 -13.45 5.15 -3.06
CA LYS A 86 -13.06 6.12 -2.03
C LYS A 86 -14.25 6.49 -1.17
N ASN A 87 -15.40 6.76 -1.79
CA ASN A 87 -16.61 7.16 -1.07
C ASN A 87 -17.21 6.02 -0.23
N LEU A 88 -16.91 4.77 -0.55
CA LEU A 88 -17.31 3.61 0.24
C LEU A 88 -16.37 3.34 1.42
N THR A 89 -15.24 4.02 1.47
CA THR A 89 -14.21 3.79 2.47
C THR A 89 -14.42 4.72 3.66
N THR A 90 -14.34 4.18 4.88
CA THR A 90 -14.49 4.96 6.11
C THR A 90 -13.12 5.23 6.73
N PHE A 91 -13.03 6.33 7.49
CA PHE A 91 -11.82 6.67 8.23
C PHE A 91 -11.41 5.55 9.20
N LYS A 92 -12.39 4.95 9.87
CA LYS A 92 -12.16 3.83 10.78
C LYS A 92 -11.49 2.65 10.07
N ASN A 93 -11.99 2.29 8.89
CA ASN A 93 -11.42 1.19 8.11
C ASN A 93 -9.98 1.49 7.68
N ILE A 94 -9.71 2.72 7.28
CA ILE A 94 -8.35 3.13 6.90
C ILE A 94 -7.41 3.00 8.08
N ILE A 95 -7.79 3.44 9.26
CA ILE A 95 -6.96 3.35 10.47
C ILE A 95 -6.68 1.88 10.82
N GLU A 96 -7.69 1.01 10.75
CA GLU A 96 -7.51 -0.42 11.02
C GLU A 96 -6.55 -1.05 10.03
N ASP A 97 -6.68 -0.72 8.74
CA ASP A 97 -5.87 -1.31 7.69
C ASP A 97 -4.41 -0.81 7.76
N VAL A 98 -4.21 0.48 8.02
CA VAL A 98 -2.86 1.04 8.19
C VAL A 98 -2.19 0.45 9.44
N SER A 99 -2.95 0.27 10.53
CA SER A 99 -2.41 -0.36 11.74
C SER A 99 -1.98 -1.80 11.47
N ALA A 100 -2.76 -2.54 10.69
CA ALA A 100 -2.40 -3.90 10.28
C ALA A 100 -1.12 -3.91 9.44
N ALA A 101 -0.96 -2.94 8.55
CA ALA A 101 0.24 -2.80 7.72
C ALA A 101 1.48 -2.51 8.58
N ILE A 102 1.34 -1.63 9.56
CA ILE A 102 2.43 -1.31 10.50
C ILE A 102 2.87 -2.57 11.24
N ASN A 103 1.92 -3.34 11.77
CA ASN A 103 2.22 -4.58 12.48
C ASN A 103 2.91 -5.59 11.57
N TRP A 104 2.43 -5.74 10.34
CA TRP A 104 3.02 -6.65 9.36
C TRP A 104 4.48 -6.31 9.08
N VAL A 105 4.77 -5.02 8.88
CA VAL A 105 6.13 -4.53 8.61
C VAL A 105 7.02 -4.71 9.84
N GLN A 106 6.51 -4.46 11.04
CA GLN A 106 7.26 -4.62 12.28
C GLN A 106 7.61 -6.10 12.55
N GLU A 107 6.75 -7.03 12.19
CA GLU A 107 7.06 -8.46 12.27
C GLU A 107 8.14 -8.86 11.28
N LYS A 108 8.12 -8.27 10.08
CA LYS A 108 9.11 -8.54 9.04
C LYS A 108 10.49 -7.99 9.40
N TYR A 109 10.54 -6.76 9.90
CA TYR A 109 11.77 -6.07 10.28
C TYR A 109 11.61 -5.38 11.63
N PRO A 110 11.76 -6.11 12.73
CA PRO A 110 11.69 -5.51 14.08
C PRO A 110 12.76 -4.44 14.26
N LYS A 111 12.45 -3.38 14.98
CA LYS A 111 13.35 -2.29 15.33
C LYS A 111 13.71 -1.34 14.20
N LYS A 112 13.12 -1.47 13.01
CA LYS A 112 13.31 -0.48 11.95
C LYS A 112 12.27 0.61 12.08
N LYS A 113 12.65 1.83 11.69
CA LYS A 113 11.70 2.95 11.64
C LYS A 113 10.77 2.79 10.46
N ILE A 114 9.54 3.25 10.60
CA ILE A 114 8.52 3.16 9.56
C ILE A 114 8.17 4.57 9.10
N SER A 115 8.24 4.80 7.79
CA SER A 115 7.72 6.01 7.17
C SER A 115 6.46 5.67 6.40
N ILE A 116 5.56 6.64 6.30
CA ILE A 116 4.33 6.49 5.53
C ILE A 116 4.33 7.57 4.45
N ILE A 117 4.16 7.15 3.20
CA ILE A 117 4.11 8.06 2.06
C ILE A 117 2.73 7.93 1.45
N GLY A 118 1.97 9.02 1.46
CA GLY A 118 0.63 9.05 0.89
C GLY A 118 0.59 9.87 -0.38
N PHE A 119 -0.20 9.42 -1.35
CA PHE A 119 -0.43 10.13 -2.60
C PHE A 119 -1.90 10.49 -2.70
N CYS A 120 -2.21 11.78 -2.94
CA CYS A 120 -3.57 12.28 -3.10
C CYS A 120 -4.47 11.85 -1.92
N PHE A 121 -5.44 10.97 -2.13
CA PHE A 121 -6.32 10.47 -1.06
C PHE A 121 -5.52 9.76 0.05
N GLY A 122 -4.45 9.04 -0.30
CA GLY A 122 -3.59 8.38 0.67
C GLY A 122 -2.80 9.36 1.53
N GLY A 123 -2.61 10.55 1.01
CA GLY A 123 -1.99 11.62 1.79
C GLY A 123 -2.97 12.20 2.77
#